data_6e16f950f6878a6eb3ebfde207bc0435
#
_entry.id   6e16f950f6878a6eb3ebfde207bc0435
#
_cell.length_a   1.000
_cell.length_b   1.000
_cell.length_c   1.000
_cell.angle_alpha   90.00
_cell.angle_beta   90.00
_cell.angle_gamma   90.00
#
_symmetry.space_group_name_H-M   'P 1'
#
loop_
_entity.id
_entity.type
_entity.pdbx_description
1 polymer ?
#
loop_
_entity_poly.entity_id
_entity_poly.type
_entity_poly.pdbx_seq_one_letter_code
_entity_poly.pdbx_strand_id
1 'polypeptide(L)'
;MKTTSRRSFIASSAISGLAGAAWAATQAGCAALPKERMSPLDGVKREKIKITDVKLTNLAYRLKPEEEWADGNENIIIYKTEAVIVEVSTDVGIKGIGGCSRYNGPAAMKEYLEKVIRPALIGKNPFDVEYLSGGITGGGARGAWAGADTALWDIIGKAKGVPLYKLLATNAEPQTRVRAYASGGEFSWRKGSKFPGPEGLVKQALSHQAAGYTAFKFRPGGGFERFASIKEYVPYLREMRKAVGPDFDLIQESNQSWSVEECLEIAPVLEELKILWWEEPTRKIIDDYLTIKKALRTVKISGGETVHSRAGLVEWMDSGAYDIVQPGCDDAGVTECWYQAQMAHMRGKPICPHSWQGDLVGVANAHLLAAVPNRFMLEDNMTPNPLKQGLFKEWFGVKDGYFTVPEKPGLGVELKEGLAELYPPIPGYWNMPDPDMPAAPTKARSGPLAPGWGEVRDDWPSRPGQVATGRRGGG
;
A
#
# COMPACT_ATOMS: atom_id res chain seq x y z
N MET A 1 -15.06 5.60 60.13
CA MET A 1 -13.92 6.17 60.85
C MET A 1 -12.73 6.21 59.91
N LYS A 2 -12.23 7.44 59.74
CA LYS A 2 -10.95 7.86 59.14
C LYS A 2 -10.62 7.51 57.68
N THR A 3 -10.88 8.50 56.87
CA THR A 3 -10.26 8.87 55.58
C THR A 3 -8.76 9.06 55.76
N THR A 4 -7.98 8.60 54.79
CA THR A 4 -6.61 9.11 54.57
C THR A 4 -6.37 9.41 53.12
N SER A 5 -6.12 10.67 52.89
CA SER A 5 -5.74 11.40 51.70
C SER A 5 -4.38 10.91 51.16
N ARG A 6 -4.26 10.80 49.84
CA ARG A 6 -2.95 10.77 49.15
C ARG A 6 -2.73 12.10 48.44
N ARG A 7 -1.82 12.89 48.97
CA ARG A 7 -1.24 14.05 48.28
C ARG A 7 0.28 13.86 48.18
N SER A 8 0.76 14.20 46.99
CA SER A 8 2.06 14.80 46.64
C SER A 8 3.35 14.03 46.91
N PHE A 9 4.08 13.76 45.84
CA PHE A 9 5.53 13.92 45.83
C PHE A 9 5.93 14.62 44.51
N ILE A 10 6.25 15.91 44.63
CA ILE A 10 7.02 16.68 43.68
C ILE A 10 8.43 16.72 44.27
N ALA A 11 9.40 16.23 43.51
CA ALA A 11 10.80 16.49 43.80
C ALA A 11 11.45 17.22 42.62
N SER A 12 11.71 18.48 42.80
CA SER A 12 12.57 19.33 41.97
C SER A 12 14.02 18.87 42.12
N SER A 13 14.74 18.81 41.00
CA SER A 13 16.18 19.02 41.02
C SER A 13 16.61 19.76 39.75
N ALA A 14 16.92 21.02 39.95
CA ALA A 14 17.65 21.87 39.01
C ALA A 14 19.15 21.55 39.16
N ILE A 15 19.85 21.35 38.04
CA ILE A 15 21.29 21.58 37.95
C ILE A 15 21.58 22.26 36.60
N SER A 16 22.19 23.41 36.76
CA SER A 16 22.74 24.34 35.77
C SER A 16 24.08 23.84 35.20
N GLY A 17 24.40 24.27 33.98
CA GLY A 17 25.78 24.20 33.44
C GLY A 17 25.83 24.42 31.92
N LEU A 18 25.91 25.57 31.49
CA LEU A 18 26.73 26.43 30.62
C LEU A 18 27.57 25.77 29.51
N ALA A 19 27.33 26.37 28.31
CA ALA A 19 28.29 26.81 27.27
C ALA A 19 28.69 25.84 26.16
N GLY A 20 28.32 26.25 24.95
CA GLY A 20 28.89 25.79 23.69
C GLY A 20 28.26 26.56 22.53
N ALA A 21 29.01 27.53 22.00
CA ALA A 21 28.58 28.58 21.08
C ALA A 21 28.20 28.11 19.67
N ALA A 22 27.21 28.80 19.13
CA ALA A 22 27.05 29.30 17.77
C ALA A 22 27.24 28.32 16.59
N TRP A 23 26.10 27.88 16.05
CA TRP A 23 25.89 27.85 14.61
C TRP A 23 24.53 28.48 14.29
N ALA A 24 24.56 29.77 14.01
CA ALA A 24 23.43 30.52 13.52
C ALA A 24 23.33 30.26 12.00
N ALA A 25 22.57 29.24 11.62
CA ALA A 25 21.97 29.17 10.32
C ALA A 25 20.52 29.61 10.48
N THR A 26 20.13 30.65 9.79
CA THR A 26 18.80 31.21 9.70
C THR A 26 17.78 30.13 9.29
N GLN A 27 17.23 29.42 10.25
CA GLN A 27 16.01 28.65 10.10
C GLN A 27 14.87 29.56 10.56
N ALA A 28 14.06 30.00 9.62
CA ALA A 28 12.73 30.55 9.92
C ALA A 28 12.01 29.51 10.79
N GLY A 29 11.64 29.93 12.01
CA GLY A 29 11.26 29.09 13.14
C GLY A 29 10.30 27.98 12.84
N CYS A 30 10.81 26.77 12.71
CA CYS A 30 10.04 25.56 12.87
C CYS A 30 9.73 25.41 14.37
N ALA A 31 8.52 25.79 14.79
CA ALA A 31 8.07 25.52 16.15
C ALA A 31 8.14 24.00 16.37
N ALA A 32 8.84 23.55 17.40
CA ALA A 32 8.92 22.14 17.74
C ALA A 32 7.50 21.57 17.92
N LEU A 33 7.22 20.44 17.26
CA LEU A 33 5.95 19.75 17.43
C LEU A 33 5.84 19.18 18.85
N PRO A 34 4.66 19.16 19.48
CA PRO A 34 4.45 18.52 20.77
C PRO A 34 4.88 17.05 20.73
N LYS A 35 5.48 16.53 21.80
CA LYS A 35 6.01 15.15 21.85
C LYS A 35 4.93 14.07 21.94
N GLU A 36 3.77 14.38 22.54
CA GLU A 36 2.64 13.45 22.65
C GLU A 36 1.40 14.11 22.09
N ARG A 37 0.81 13.50 21.08
CA ARG A 37 -0.37 14.00 20.39
C ARG A 37 -1.35 12.86 20.13
N MET A 38 -2.64 13.14 20.32
CA MET A 38 -3.71 12.16 20.03
C MET A 38 -4.03 12.06 18.56
N SER A 39 -3.76 13.13 17.81
CA SER A 39 -3.82 13.16 16.35
C SER A 39 -2.57 13.85 15.76
N PRO A 40 -2.26 13.62 14.49
CA PRO A 40 -1.10 14.24 13.86
C PRO A 40 -1.10 15.77 13.89
N LEU A 41 -2.28 16.40 13.93
CA LEU A 41 -2.42 17.86 13.90
C LEU A 41 -2.68 18.49 15.27
N ASP A 42 -2.74 17.70 16.36
CA ASP A 42 -2.90 18.25 17.70
C ASP A 42 -1.74 19.20 18.04
N GLY A 43 -2.09 20.44 18.46
CA GLY A 43 -1.13 21.48 18.79
C GLY A 43 -0.36 22.04 17.60
N VAL A 44 -0.63 21.59 16.37
CA VAL A 44 -0.04 22.16 15.16
C VAL A 44 -0.77 23.45 14.79
N LYS A 45 -0.02 24.56 14.77
CA LYS A 45 -0.59 25.85 14.37
C LYS A 45 -1.10 25.77 12.94
N ARG A 46 -2.38 26.08 12.75
CA ARG A 46 -3.04 26.12 11.44
C ARG A 46 -2.62 27.38 10.68
N GLU A 47 -2.29 27.22 9.42
CA GLU A 47 -2.05 28.33 8.51
C GLU A 47 -3.35 28.74 7.80
N LYS A 48 -3.44 30.02 7.41
CA LYS A 48 -4.58 30.53 6.64
C LYS A 48 -4.36 30.25 5.16
N ILE A 49 -4.75 29.07 4.74
CA ILE A 49 -4.59 28.55 3.36
C ILE A 49 -5.95 28.10 2.86
N LYS A 50 -6.27 28.38 1.60
CA LYS A 50 -7.48 27.88 0.94
C LYS A 50 -7.12 27.08 -0.30
N ILE A 51 -7.79 25.97 -0.48
CA ILE A 51 -7.72 25.16 -1.69
C ILE A 51 -8.39 25.92 -2.82
N THR A 52 -7.70 26.08 -3.94
CA THR A 52 -8.17 26.81 -5.13
C THR A 52 -8.45 25.91 -6.31
N ASP A 53 -7.77 24.76 -6.39
CA ASP A 53 -7.99 23.78 -7.46
C ASP A 53 -7.64 22.36 -7.00
N VAL A 54 -8.31 21.38 -7.63
CA VAL A 54 -8.05 19.95 -7.47
C VAL A 54 -8.09 19.32 -8.84
N LYS A 55 -7.00 18.68 -9.25
CA LYS A 55 -6.83 18.09 -10.59
C LYS A 55 -6.38 16.64 -10.46
N LEU A 56 -6.93 15.76 -11.29
CA LEU A 56 -6.45 14.39 -11.47
C LEU A 56 -5.76 14.27 -12.83
N THR A 57 -4.55 13.73 -12.83
CA THR A 57 -3.79 13.41 -14.04
C THR A 57 -3.59 11.91 -14.09
N ASN A 58 -4.04 11.28 -15.18
CA ASN A 58 -3.74 9.89 -15.50
C ASN A 58 -2.57 9.84 -16.47
N LEU A 59 -1.56 9.06 -16.13
CA LEU A 59 -0.37 8.81 -16.92
C LEU A 59 -0.32 7.33 -17.26
N ALA A 60 0.09 6.99 -18.48
CA ALA A 60 0.22 5.61 -18.90
C ALA A 60 1.49 5.38 -19.71
N TYR A 61 2.05 4.19 -19.59
CA TYR A 61 3.19 3.73 -20.39
C TYR A 61 2.86 2.36 -20.97
N ARG A 62 2.92 2.24 -22.29
CA ARG A 62 2.80 0.94 -22.98
C ARG A 62 4.09 0.16 -22.74
N LEU A 63 3.96 -1.01 -22.10
CA LEU A 63 5.08 -1.92 -21.91
C LEU A 63 5.57 -2.43 -23.27
N LYS A 64 6.87 -2.51 -23.46
CA LYS A 64 7.45 -3.20 -24.59
C LYS A 64 7.22 -4.70 -24.47
N PRO A 65 7.26 -5.47 -25.56
CA PRO A 65 7.02 -6.91 -25.50
C PRO A 65 7.87 -7.67 -24.48
N GLU A 66 9.10 -7.21 -24.24
CA GLU A 66 10.04 -7.76 -23.25
C GLU A 66 9.77 -7.30 -21.81
N GLU A 67 8.97 -6.25 -21.63
CA GLU A 67 8.55 -5.71 -20.32
C GLU A 67 7.15 -6.25 -19.93
N GLU A 68 6.43 -6.88 -20.87
CA GLU A 68 5.15 -7.50 -20.56
C GLU A 68 5.33 -8.68 -19.60
N TRP A 69 4.38 -8.85 -18.71
CA TRP A 69 4.41 -9.94 -17.75
C TRP A 69 3.04 -10.60 -17.59
N ALA A 70 3.06 -11.85 -17.15
CA ALA A 70 1.84 -12.62 -16.91
C ALA A 70 1.64 -12.83 -15.42
N ASP A 71 0.37 -12.77 -15.03
CA ASP A 71 -0.07 -13.10 -13.69
C ASP A 71 -0.50 -14.58 -13.67
N GLY A 72 0.47 -15.47 -13.39
CA GLY A 72 0.27 -16.91 -13.29
C GLY A 72 0.04 -17.63 -14.63
N ASN A 73 -1.19 -18.02 -14.89
CA ASN A 73 -1.55 -18.89 -16.04
C ASN A 73 -1.72 -18.16 -17.37
N GLU A 74 -1.18 -16.95 -17.54
CA GLU A 74 -1.42 -16.08 -18.70
C GLU A 74 -2.90 -15.68 -18.89
N ASN A 75 -3.72 -15.84 -17.87
CA ASN A 75 -5.09 -15.35 -17.91
C ASN A 75 -5.14 -13.83 -17.78
N ILE A 76 -4.10 -13.25 -17.19
CA ILE A 76 -3.91 -11.81 -17.05
C ILE A 76 -2.50 -11.47 -17.55
N ILE A 77 -2.43 -10.90 -18.74
CA ILE A 77 -1.19 -10.32 -19.27
C ILE A 77 -1.25 -8.82 -19.10
N ILE A 78 -0.17 -8.25 -18.58
CA ILE A 78 -0.06 -6.82 -18.33
C ILE A 78 0.66 -6.17 -19.51
N TYR A 79 -0.03 -5.26 -20.19
CA TYR A 79 0.44 -4.58 -21.40
C TYR A 79 0.83 -3.13 -21.16
N LYS A 80 0.35 -2.52 -20.10
CA LYS A 80 0.66 -1.13 -19.75
C LYS A 80 0.73 -0.95 -18.25
N THR A 81 1.47 0.04 -17.84
CA THR A 81 1.44 0.55 -16.47
C THR A 81 0.82 1.94 -16.43
N GLU A 82 0.24 2.29 -15.30
CA GLU A 82 -0.46 3.56 -15.11
C GLU A 82 -0.05 4.19 -13.78
N ALA A 83 -0.05 5.52 -13.75
CA ALA A 83 0.08 6.29 -12.53
C ALA A 83 -1.04 7.34 -12.52
N VAL A 84 -1.80 7.38 -11.45
CA VAL A 84 -2.88 8.35 -11.25
C VAL A 84 -2.48 9.28 -10.13
N ILE A 85 -2.41 10.57 -10.44
CA ILE A 85 -1.91 11.59 -9.53
C ILE A 85 -3.00 12.63 -9.30
N VAL A 86 -3.28 12.95 -8.04
CA VAL A 86 -4.07 14.12 -7.64
C VAL A 86 -3.12 15.24 -7.27
N GLU A 87 -3.34 16.42 -7.85
CA GLU A 87 -2.69 17.67 -7.50
C GLU A 87 -3.71 18.62 -6.87
N VAL A 88 -3.38 19.17 -5.71
CA VAL A 88 -4.19 20.18 -5.01
C VAL A 88 -3.41 21.49 -4.98
N SER A 89 -4.02 22.57 -5.47
CA SER A 89 -3.44 23.92 -5.48
C SER A 89 -4.07 24.81 -4.40
N THR A 90 -3.31 25.81 -3.92
CA THR A 90 -3.76 26.74 -2.88
C THR A 90 -3.59 28.20 -3.29
N ASP A 91 -4.29 29.10 -2.58
CA ASP A 91 -4.23 30.56 -2.74
C ASP A 91 -2.88 31.18 -2.34
N VAL A 92 -2.03 30.43 -1.63
CA VAL A 92 -0.67 30.86 -1.25
C VAL A 92 0.42 30.24 -2.14
N GLY A 93 0.06 29.61 -3.26
CA GLY A 93 0.98 29.02 -4.23
C GLY A 93 1.58 27.67 -3.84
N ILE A 94 1.24 27.12 -2.67
CA ILE A 94 1.66 25.77 -2.29
C ILE A 94 0.81 24.76 -3.06
N LYS A 95 1.48 23.76 -3.65
CA LYS A 95 0.83 22.62 -4.31
C LYS A 95 1.17 21.33 -3.59
N GLY A 96 0.17 20.48 -3.41
CA GLY A 96 0.34 19.11 -2.91
C GLY A 96 0.05 18.09 -3.98
N ILE A 97 0.69 16.94 -3.84
CA ILE A 97 0.53 15.80 -4.74
C ILE A 97 0.21 14.52 -3.96
N GLY A 98 -0.58 13.64 -4.55
CA GLY A 98 -0.87 12.33 -3.98
C GLY A 98 -1.12 11.29 -5.06
N GLY A 99 -0.67 10.06 -4.82
CA GLY A 99 -0.91 8.91 -5.68
C GLY A 99 -2.25 8.25 -5.38
N CYS A 100 -2.86 7.66 -6.40
CA CYS A 100 -4.12 6.94 -6.29
C CYS A 100 -3.95 5.49 -6.72
N SER A 101 -4.79 4.62 -6.14
CA SER A 101 -5.03 3.30 -6.71
C SER A 101 -5.61 3.39 -8.11
N ARG A 102 -5.07 2.59 -9.04
CA ARG A 102 -5.55 2.51 -10.43
C ARG A 102 -6.76 1.58 -10.61
N TYR A 103 -7.11 0.80 -9.61
CA TYR A 103 -8.10 -0.28 -9.73
C TYR A 103 -9.54 0.20 -10.00
N ASN A 104 -9.87 1.42 -9.61
CA ASN A 104 -11.20 1.99 -9.88
C ASN A 104 -11.38 2.51 -11.32
N GLY A 105 -10.32 2.46 -12.14
CA GLY A 105 -10.29 3.01 -13.48
C GLY A 105 -10.16 4.53 -13.52
N PRO A 106 -9.19 5.08 -14.29
CA PRO A 106 -8.88 6.51 -14.28
C PRO A 106 -10.06 7.41 -14.68
N ALA A 107 -10.91 6.94 -15.59
CA ALA A 107 -12.09 7.72 -16.03
C ALA A 107 -13.11 7.89 -14.90
N ALA A 108 -13.44 6.80 -14.18
CA ALA A 108 -14.36 6.85 -13.05
C ALA A 108 -13.79 7.71 -11.90
N MET A 109 -12.49 7.61 -11.64
CA MET A 109 -11.82 8.44 -10.65
C MET A 109 -11.85 9.93 -11.01
N LYS A 110 -11.63 10.26 -12.27
CA LYS A 110 -11.73 11.65 -12.76
C LYS A 110 -13.14 12.22 -12.59
N GLU A 111 -14.14 11.44 -12.98
CA GLU A 111 -15.54 11.84 -12.83
C GLU A 111 -15.91 12.05 -11.35
N TYR A 112 -15.48 11.14 -10.47
CA TYR A 112 -15.70 11.27 -9.03
C TYR A 112 -14.97 12.47 -8.44
N LEU A 113 -13.74 12.72 -8.85
CA LEU A 113 -12.99 13.89 -8.41
C LEU A 113 -13.71 15.18 -8.79
N GLU A 114 -14.16 15.33 -10.04
CA GLU A 114 -14.84 16.54 -10.52
C GLU A 114 -16.21 16.76 -9.86
N LYS A 115 -16.98 15.68 -9.69
CA LYS A 115 -18.36 15.78 -9.16
C LYS A 115 -18.44 15.80 -7.64
N VAL A 116 -17.50 15.21 -6.93
CA VAL A 116 -17.57 14.99 -5.48
C VAL A 116 -16.40 15.66 -4.75
N ILE A 117 -15.17 15.29 -5.07
CA ILE A 117 -14.00 15.73 -4.29
C ILE A 117 -13.73 17.22 -4.48
N ARG A 118 -13.67 17.68 -5.72
CA ARG A 118 -13.37 19.07 -6.02
C ARG A 118 -14.37 20.04 -5.37
N PRO A 119 -15.70 19.88 -5.49
CA PRO A 119 -16.67 20.73 -4.79
C PRO A 119 -16.55 20.68 -3.26
N ALA A 120 -16.20 19.53 -2.70
CA ALA A 120 -16.03 19.37 -1.27
C ALA A 120 -14.78 20.08 -0.72
N LEU A 121 -13.72 20.19 -1.54
CA LEU A 121 -12.43 20.72 -1.12
C LEU A 121 -12.22 22.21 -1.44
N ILE A 122 -12.77 22.73 -2.55
CA ILE A 122 -12.58 24.13 -2.95
C ILE A 122 -12.99 25.09 -1.83
N GLY A 123 -12.12 26.05 -1.52
CA GLY A 123 -12.30 27.05 -0.45
C GLY A 123 -12.07 26.53 0.96
N LYS A 124 -11.86 25.20 1.15
CA LYS A 124 -11.51 24.62 2.45
C LYS A 124 -10.04 24.84 2.79
N ASN A 125 -9.73 24.69 4.06
CA ASN A 125 -8.35 24.74 4.54
C ASN A 125 -7.75 23.32 4.53
N PRO A 126 -6.56 23.08 3.95
CA PRO A 126 -5.92 21.76 3.99
C PRO A 126 -5.74 21.19 5.41
N PHE A 127 -5.58 22.03 6.43
CA PHE A 127 -5.48 21.61 7.83
C PHE A 127 -6.77 21.00 8.41
N ASP A 128 -7.88 21.01 7.63
CA ASP A 128 -9.10 20.29 7.97
C ASP A 128 -9.08 18.83 7.46
N VAL A 129 -7.94 18.31 7.00
CA VAL A 129 -7.83 17.01 6.35
C VAL A 129 -8.49 15.88 7.13
N GLU A 130 -8.31 15.79 8.44
CA GLU A 130 -8.91 14.73 9.27
C GLU A 130 -10.45 14.81 9.30
N TYR A 131 -11.01 16.01 9.29
CA TYR A 131 -12.46 16.21 9.19
C TYR A 131 -12.97 15.91 7.78
N LEU A 132 -12.24 16.37 6.76
CA LEU A 132 -12.60 16.15 5.37
C LEU A 132 -12.56 14.67 5.01
N SER A 133 -11.57 13.91 5.49
CA SER A 133 -11.47 12.45 5.29
C SER A 133 -12.65 11.70 5.87
N GLY A 134 -13.17 12.10 7.02
CA GLY A 134 -14.31 11.44 7.67
C GLY A 134 -15.64 11.57 6.91
N GLY A 135 -15.76 12.54 5.99
CA GLY A 135 -16.99 12.82 5.24
C GLY A 135 -17.10 12.12 3.88
N ILE A 136 -16.02 11.51 3.37
CA ILE A 136 -15.95 11.04 1.97
C ILE A 136 -15.65 9.52 1.86
N THR A 137 -15.89 8.78 2.91
CA THR A 137 -15.54 7.35 3.05
C THR A 137 -16.49 6.37 2.33
N GLY A 138 -17.23 6.79 1.33
CA GLY A 138 -18.16 5.88 0.63
C GLY A 138 -18.25 6.15 -0.85
N GLY A 139 -17.93 5.16 -1.69
CA GLY A 139 -18.16 5.23 -3.13
C GLY A 139 -17.08 4.61 -3.98
N GLY A 140 -17.41 4.29 -5.23
CA GLY A 140 -16.62 3.49 -6.17
C GLY A 140 -15.33 4.13 -6.71
N ALA A 141 -14.82 5.20 -6.11
CA ALA A 141 -13.59 5.86 -6.55
C ALA A 141 -12.71 6.31 -5.36
N ARG A 142 -12.61 5.44 -4.35
CA ARG A 142 -11.82 5.67 -3.11
C ARG A 142 -10.39 6.11 -3.38
N GLY A 143 -9.74 5.54 -4.40
CA GLY A 143 -8.38 5.90 -4.77
C GLY A 143 -8.23 7.39 -5.07
N ALA A 144 -9.20 8.04 -5.71
CA ALA A 144 -9.16 9.48 -5.97
C ALA A 144 -9.20 10.30 -4.68
N TRP A 145 -9.97 9.84 -3.68
CA TRP A 145 -9.96 10.47 -2.36
C TRP A 145 -8.64 10.25 -1.63
N ALA A 146 -8.10 9.04 -1.66
CA ALA A 146 -6.80 8.73 -1.04
C ALA A 146 -5.68 9.60 -1.60
N GLY A 147 -5.68 9.83 -2.92
CA GLY A 147 -4.75 10.76 -3.55
C GLY A 147 -4.95 12.22 -3.10
N ALA A 148 -6.21 12.66 -2.96
CA ALA A 148 -6.51 14.00 -2.46
C ALA A 148 -6.08 14.16 -0.99
N ASP A 149 -6.38 13.19 -0.13
CA ASP A 149 -5.95 13.16 1.27
C ASP A 149 -4.43 13.27 1.39
N THR A 150 -3.70 12.45 0.65
CA THR A 150 -2.24 12.49 0.59
C THR A 150 -1.73 13.85 0.13
N ALA A 151 -2.36 14.47 -0.88
CA ALA A 151 -2.00 15.79 -1.37
C ALA A 151 -2.24 16.89 -0.31
N LEU A 152 -3.30 16.79 0.49
CA LEU A 152 -3.54 17.72 1.62
C LEU A 152 -2.43 17.60 2.67
N TRP A 153 -2.02 16.38 3.02
CA TRP A 153 -0.90 16.16 3.92
C TRP A 153 0.43 16.69 3.36
N ASP A 154 0.66 16.56 2.06
CA ASP A 154 1.83 17.14 1.40
C ASP A 154 1.84 18.67 1.50
N ILE A 155 0.67 19.33 1.31
CA ILE A 155 0.52 20.78 1.53
C ILE A 155 0.84 21.16 2.96
N ILE A 156 0.29 20.43 3.94
CA ILE A 156 0.51 20.72 5.37
C ILE A 156 2.00 20.62 5.71
N GLY A 157 2.68 19.56 5.26
CA GLY A 157 4.11 19.40 5.45
C GLY A 157 4.92 20.54 4.83
N LYS A 158 4.60 20.94 3.61
CA LYS A 158 5.22 22.08 2.91
C LYS A 158 4.95 23.41 3.61
N ALA A 159 3.71 23.65 4.05
CA ALA A 159 3.35 24.85 4.79
C ALA A 159 4.04 24.96 6.16
N LYS A 160 4.33 23.83 6.78
CA LYS A 160 5.07 23.76 8.06
C LYS A 160 6.58 23.66 7.88
N GLY A 161 7.10 23.49 6.65
CA GLY A 161 8.52 23.33 6.37
C GLY A 161 9.10 22.02 6.91
N VAL A 162 8.28 20.96 7.07
CA VAL A 162 8.70 19.67 7.63
C VAL A 162 8.29 18.51 6.73
N PRO A 163 9.07 17.42 6.66
CA PRO A 163 8.65 16.21 5.97
C PRO A 163 7.43 15.58 6.67
N LEU A 164 6.60 14.90 5.88
CA LEU A 164 5.32 14.35 6.33
C LEU A 164 5.49 13.42 7.56
N TYR A 165 6.49 12.57 7.59
CA TYR A 165 6.71 11.67 8.73
C TYR A 165 6.86 12.39 10.07
N LYS A 166 7.39 13.62 10.10
CA LYS A 166 7.49 14.42 11.35
C LYS A 166 6.13 14.89 11.86
N LEU A 167 5.19 15.16 10.94
CA LEU A 167 3.81 15.45 11.33
C LEU A 167 3.12 14.21 11.89
N LEU A 168 3.30 13.06 11.23
CA LEU A 168 2.65 11.80 11.61
C LEU A 168 3.23 11.15 12.87
N ALA A 169 4.47 11.47 13.25
CA ALA A 169 5.11 10.91 14.44
C ALA A 169 4.57 11.57 15.73
N THR A 170 3.62 10.90 16.37
CA THR A 170 2.94 11.41 17.56
C THR A 170 3.36 10.69 18.85
N ASN A 171 3.84 9.47 18.74
CA ASN A 171 4.13 8.58 19.88
C ASN A 171 5.39 7.71 19.68
N ALA A 172 6.19 8.02 18.67
CA ALA A 172 7.45 7.34 18.41
C ALA A 172 8.50 8.27 17.81
N GLU A 173 9.77 7.98 18.02
CA GLU A 173 10.85 8.64 17.28
C GLU A 173 10.83 8.12 15.82
N PRO A 174 10.86 9.03 14.83
CA PRO A 174 10.87 8.63 13.42
C PRO A 174 12.09 7.77 13.05
N GLN A 175 11.88 6.80 12.17
CA GLN A 175 12.94 6.02 11.54
C GLN A 175 12.88 6.18 10.04
N THR A 176 13.78 6.98 9.48
CA THR A 176 13.77 7.33 8.05
C THR A 176 14.39 6.28 7.14
N ARG A 177 14.97 5.23 7.72
CA ARG A 177 15.47 4.06 6.99
C ARG A 177 14.53 2.88 7.23
N VAL A 178 13.63 2.62 6.29
CA VAL A 178 12.56 1.62 6.40
C VAL A 178 12.97 0.35 5.65
N ARG A 179 12.95 -0.80 6.32
CA ARG A 179 13.17 -2.10 5.67
C ARG A 179 12.10 -2.34 4.61
N ALA A 180 12.52 -2.77 3.41
CA ALA A 180 11.63 -3.11 2.32
C ALA A 180 11.73 -4.59 1.95
N TYR A 181 10.64 -5.13 1.39
CA TYR A 181 10.65 -6.44 0.74
C TYR A 181 10.35 -6.29 -0.76
N ALA A 182 10.97 -7.14 -1.56
CA ALA A 182 10.65 -7.25 -2.98
C ALA A 182 9.29 -7.95 -3.11
N SER A 183 8.35 -7.37 -3.86
CA SER A 183 7.03 -7.95 -4.11
C SER A 183 6.88 -8.23 -5.60
N GLY A 184 6.72 -9.53 -5.94
CA GLY A 184 6.71 -10.00 -7.32
C GLY A 184 6.10 -11.39 -7.41
N GLY A 185 6.70 -12.26 -8.20
CA GLY A 185 6.26 -13.63 -8.38
C GLY A 185 5.56 -13.84 -9.71
N GLU A 186 5.97 -13.08 -10.74
CA GLU A 186 5.43 -13.20 -12.10
C GLU A 186 6.03 -14.43 -12.79
N PHE A 187 5.16 -15.35 -13.21
CA PHE A 187 5.52 -16.53 -13.99
C PHE A 187 4.27 -17.14 -14.64
N SER A 188 4.44 -18.17 -15.46
CA SER A 188 3.34 -18.90 -16.09
C SER A 188 3.43 -20.40 -15.82
N TRP A 189 2.31 -21.03 -15.46
CA TRP A 189 2.17 -22.48 -15.43
C TRP A 189 1.96 -23.08 -16.84
N ARG A 190 1.72 -22.26 -17.83
CA ARG A 190 1.41 -22.73 -19.18
C ARG A 190 2.67 -23.20 -19.89
N LYS A 191 2.70 -24.49 -20.27
CA LYS A 191 3.80 -25.05 -21.05
C LYS A 191 3.91 -24.37 -22.42
N GLY A 192 5.12 -23.93 -22.76
CA GLY A 192 5.39 -23.23 -24.01
C GLY A 192 4.98 -21.76 -24.01
N SER A 193 4.71 -21.19 -22.84
CA SER A 193 4.55 -19.74 -22.66
C SER A 193 5.80 -18.98 -23.09
N LYS A 194 5.64 -17.73 -23.52
CA LYS A 194 6.74 -16.78 -23.67
C LYS A 194 7.26 -16.26 -22.33
N PHE A 195 6.47 -16.38 -21.26
CA PHE A 195 6.85 -15.95 -19.91
C PHE A 195 7.62 -17.07 -19.18
N PRO A 196 8.41 -16.71 -18.18
CA PRO A 196 9.09 -17.70 -17.34
C PRO A 196 8.10 -18.71 -16.74
N GLY A 197 8.52 -19.97 -16.61
CA GLY A 197 7.79 -20.96 -15.84
C GLY A 197 8.00 -20.78 -14.32
N PRO A 198 7.46 -21.69 -13.47
CA PRO A 198 7.54 -21.59 -12.01
C PRO A 198 8.98 -21.62 -11.47
N GLU A 199 9.94 -22.13 -12.23
CA GLU A 199 11.39 -22.00 -11.94
C GLU A 199 11.85 -20.53 -11.96
N GLY A 200 11.09 -19.64 -12.57
CA GLY A 200 11.29 -18.19 -12.53
C GLY A 200 11.23 -17.62 -11.11
N LEU A 201 10.43 -18.19 -10.22
CA LEU A 201 10.36 -17.78 -8.82
C LEU A 201 11.72 -17.88 -8.11
N VAL A 202 12.45 -18.98 -8.33
CA VAL A 202 13.78 -19.18 -7.74
C VAL A 202 14.76 -18.13 -8.26
N LYS A 203 14.72 -17.85 -9.57
CA LYS A 203 15.56 -16.82 -10.20
C LYS A 203 15.24 -15.43 -9.69
N GLN A 204 13.95 -15.09 -9.54
CA GLN A 204 13.53 -13.81 -8.97
C GLN A 204 14.04 -13.66 -7.52
N ALA A 205 13.82 -14.67 -6.67
CA ALA A 205 14.27 -14.64 -5.30
C ALA A 205 15.78 -14.39 -5.17
N LEU A 206 16.59 -15.11 -5.98
CA LEU A 206 18.06 -14.92 -6.03
C LEU A 206 18.45 -13.53 -6.56
N SER A 207 17.74 -13.03 -7.57
CA SER A 207 17.97 -11.70 -8.14
C SER A 207 17.70 -10.61 -7.10
N HIS A 208 16.60 -10.71 -6.35
CA HIS A 208 16.26 -9.77 -5.30
C HIS A 208 17.25 -9.83 -4.12
N GLN A 209 17.66 -11.04 -3.74
CA GLN A 209 18.72 -11.22 -2.73
C GLN A 209 20.05 -10.57 -3.19
N ALA A 210 20.45 -10.76 -4.44
CA ALA A 210 21.64 -10.12 -5.02
C ALA A 210 21.53 -8.60 -5.09
N ALA A 211 20.31 -8.06 -5.25
CA ALA A 211 20.03 -6.63 -5.21
C ALA A 211 19.96 -6.05 -3.78
N GLY A 212 20.24 -6.87 -2.75
CA GLY A 212 20.31 -6.45 -1.35
C GLY A 212 19.00 -6.54 -0.57
N TYR A 213 17.92 -7.02 -1.18
CA TYR A 213 16.71 -7.31 -0.40
C TYR A 213 16.95 -8.47 0.56
N THR A 214 16.26 -8.44 1.68
CA THR A 214 16.31 -9.49 2.70
C THR A 214 14.99 -10.27 2.81
N ALA A 215 14.00 -9.91 1.97
CA ALA A 215 12.70 -10.56 1.91
C ALA A 215 12.10 -10.49 0.49
N PHE A 216 11.36 -11.53 0.13
CA PHE A 216 10.66 -11.64 -1.15
C PHE A 216 9.24 -12.16 -0.95
N LYS A 217 8.25 -11.40 -1.43
CA LYS A 217 6.86 -11.82 -1.52
C LYS A 217 6.57 -12.33 -2.93
N PHE A 218 6.05 -13.53 -3.01
CA PHE A 218 5.75 -14.22 -4.25
C PHE A 218 4.36 -14.84 -4.21
N ARG A 219 3.84 -15.18 -5.37
CA ARG A 219 2.52 -15.77 -5.55
C ARG A 219 2.60 -17.17 -6.15
N PRO A 220 1.69 -18.11 -5.77
CA PRO A 220 1.69 -19.47 -6.32
C PRO A 220 1.18 -19.56 -7.75
N GLY A 221 0.53 -18.53 -8.23
CA GLY A 221 -0.03 -18.46 -9.58
C GLY A 221 -0.31 -17.04 -10.04
N GLY A 222 0.48 -16.09 -9.53
CA GLY A 222 0.34 -14.71 -9.94
C GLY A 222 -1.02 -14.09 -9.60
N GLY A 223 -1.33 -13.86 -8.38
CA GLY A 223 -2.51 -13.12 -7.97
C GLY A 223 -3.79 -13.96 -7.92
N PHE A 224 -4.75 -13.70 -8.77
CA PHE A 224 -6.10 -14.29 -8.69
C PHE A 224 -6.25 -15.62 -9.42
N GLU A 225 -5.21 -16.10 -10.10
CA GLU A 225 -5.27 -17.33 -10.84
C GLU A 225 -4.79 -18.53 -10.04
N ARG A 226 -5.37 -19.69 -10.31
CA ARG A 226 -5.00 -20.91 -9.60
C ARG A 226 -3.69 -21.46 -10.16
N PHE A 227 -2.81 -21.90 -9.27
CA PHE A 227 -1.72 -22.81 -9.62
C PHE A 227 -2.28 -24.19 -10.06
N ALA A 228 -1.46 -25.01 -10.68
CA ALA A 228 -1.89 -26.31 -11.18
C ALA A 228 -2.37 -27.24 -10.03
N SER A 229 -1.54 -27.41 -9.00
CA SER A 229 -1.88 -28.10 -7.75
C SER A 229 -0.84 -27.81 -6.68
N ILE A 230 -1.19 -28.02 -5.41
CA ILE A 230 -0.24 -27.90 -4.29
C ILE A 230 0.94 -28.85 -4.50
N LYS A 231 0.67 -30.08 -4.96
CA LYS A 231 1.69 -31.08 -5.22
C LYS A 231 2.73 -30.63 -6.26
N GLU A 232 2.29 -29.91 -7.29
CA GLU A 232 3.18 -29.37 -8.31
C GLU A 232 3.91 -28.12 -7.85
N TYR A 233 3.31 -27.35 -6.97
CA TYR A 233 3.85 -26.08 -6.46
C TYR A 233 4.93 -26.28 -5.38
N VAL A 234 4.72 -27.20 -4.43
CA VAL A 234 5.60 -27.42 -3.27
C VAL A 234 7.08 -27.66 -3.64
N PRO A 235 7.45 -28.41 -4.70
CA PRO A 235 8.84 -28.56 -5.10
C PRO A 235 9.56 -27.23 -5.37
N TYR A 236 8.89 -26.27 -6.01
CA TYR A 236 9.47 -24.95 -6.29
C TYR A 236 9.67 -24.12 -5.02
N LEU A 237 8.76 -24.22 -4.05
CA LEU A 237 8.93 -23.60 -2.75
C LEU A 237 10.19 -24.11 -2.02
N ARG A 238 10.38 -25.43 -2.02
CA ARG A 238 11.55 -26.06 -1.39
C ARG A 238 12.84 -25.68 -2.10
N GLU A 239 12.82 -25.65 -3.44
CA GLU A 239 13.95 -25.20 -4.23
C GLU A 239 14.29 -23.74 -3.95
N MET A 240 13.30 -22.86 -3.90
CA MET A 240 13.49 -21.45 -3.59
C MET A 240 14.10 -21.26 -2.19
N ARG A 241 13.54 -21.92 -1.15
CA ARG A 241 14.11 -21.88 0.22
C ARG A 241 15.55 -22.38 0.25
N LYS A 242 15.83 -23.48 -0.45
CA LYS A 242 17.20 -24.03 -0.56
C LYS A 242 18.14 -23.03 -1.24
N ALA A 243 17.69 -22.35 -2.28
CA ALA A 243 18.51 -21.42 -3.06
C ALA A 243 18.86 -20.17 -2.27
N VAL A 244 17.89 -19.53 -1.60
CA VAL A 244 18.11 -18.28 -0.87
C VAL A 244 18.67 -18.46 0.54
N GLY A 245 18.67 -19.68 1.06
CA GLY A 245 19.17 -20.00 2.41
C GLY A 245 18.15 -19.70 3.52
N PRO A 246 18.51 -20.01 4.81
CA PRO A 246 17.57 -19.94 5.92
C PRO A 246 17.27 -18.52 6.42
N ASP A 247 18.15 -17.56 6.16
CA ASP A 247 18.10 -16.20 6.72
C ASP A 247 17.38 -15.20 5.82
N PHE A 248 16.99 -15.61 4.61
CA PHE A 248 16.22 -14.78 3.68
C PHE A 248 14.72 -14.99 3.93
N ASP A 249 13.98 -13.91 4.20
CA ASP A 249 12.56 -14.01 4.48
C ASP A 249 11.77 -14.30 3.19
N LEU A 250 10.97 -15.35 3.22
CA LEU A 250 10.03 -15.70 2.17
C LEU A 250 8.61 -15.41 2.64
N ILE A 251 7.82 -14.80 1.76
CA ILE A 251 6.46 -14.36 2.02
C ILE A 251 5.57 -14.91 0.92
N GLN A 252 4.50 -15.60 1.26
CA GLN A 252 3.55 -16.10 0.29
C GLN A 252 2.30 -15.22 0.26
N GLU A 253 1.89 -14.81 -0.93
CA GLU A 253 0.66 -14.09 -1.21
C GLU A 253 -0.28 -15.00 -1.99
N SER A 254 -1.51 -15.20 -1.52
CA SER A 254 -2.50 -16.04 -2.23
C SER A 254 -3.66 -15.25 -2.82
N ASN A 255 -3.77 -13.96 -2.57
CA ASN A 255 -4.84 -13.10 -3.10
C ASN A 255 -6.23 -13.75 -2.98
N GLN A 256 -6.52 -14.40 -1.85
CA GLN A 256 -7.80 -15.04 -1.54
C GLN A 256 -8.18 -16.19 -2.50
N SER A 257 -7.21 -16.79 -3.20
CA SER A 257 -7.47 -17.73 -4.29
C SER A 257 -7.68 -19.19 -3.86
N TRP A 258 -7.28 -19.55 -2.64
CA TRP A 258 -7.31 -20.94 -2.18
C TRP A 258 -8.56 -21.28 -1.35
N SER A 259 -8.99 -22.51 -1.39
CA SER A 259 -9.98 -23.04 -0.46
C SER A 259 -9.35 -23.26 0.92
N VAL A 260 -10.18 -23.42 1.94
CA VAL A 260 -9.69 -23.74 3.30
C VAL A 260 -8.96 -25.09 3.31
N GLU A 261 -9.45 -26.07 2.54
CA GLU A 261 -8.84 -27.39 2.44
C GLU A 261 -7.44 -27.32 1.81
N GLU A 262 -7.30 -26.56 0.73
CA GLU A 262 -5.98 -26.31 0.10
C GLU A 262 -5.04 -25.58 1.06
N CYS A 263 -5.56 -24.64 1.83
CA CYS A 263 -4.79 -23.96 2.85
C CYS A 263 -4.29 -24.92 3.94
N LEU A 264 -5.14 -25.83 4.40
CA LEU A 264 -4.77 -26.81 5.41
C LEU A 264 -3.77 -27.85 4.87
N GLU A 265 -3.84 -28.19 3.57
CA GLU A 265 -2.88 -29.08 2.91
C GLU A 265 -1.47 -28.48 2.86
N ILE A 266 -1.33 -27.17 2.53
CA ILE A 266 -0.04 -26.53 2.38
C ILE A 266 0.55 -26.02 3.69
N ALA A 267 -0.26 -25.72 4.71
CA ALA A 267 0.19 -25.12 5.97
C ALA A 267 1.42 -25.82 6.60
N PRO A 268 1.50 -27.16 6.66
CA PRO A 268 2.70 -27.84 7.17
C PRO A 268 3.98 -27.52 6.38
N VAL A 269 3.86 -27.34 5.07
CA VAL A 269 5.00 -26.99 4.19
C VAL A 269 5.44 -25.55 4.44
N LEU A 270 4.51 -24.62 4.62
CA LEU A 270 4.85 -23.23 4.92
C LEU A 270 5.56 -23.10 6.28
N GLU A 271 5.16 -23.91 7.27
CA GLU A 271 5.86 -24.03 8.57
C GLU A 271 7.26 -24.65 8.41
N GLU A 272 7.40 -25.76 7.66
CA GLU A 272 8.68 -26.40 7.33
C GLU A 272 9.66 -25.39 6.74
N LEU A 273 9.17 -24.60 5.79
CA LEU A 273 9.98 -23.64 5.04
C LEU A 273 10.15 -22.29 5.77
N LYS A 274 9.59 -22.13 6.96
CA LYS A 274 9.66 -20.91 7.75
C LYS A 274 9.24 -19.67 6.93
N ILE A 275 8.06 -19.76 6.29
CA ILE A 275 7.46 -18.61 5.63
C ILE A 275 7.17 -17.55 6.71
N LEU A 276 7.60 -16.31 6.48
CA LEU A 276 7.48 -15.24 7.47
C LEU A 276 6.02 -14.87 7.73
N TRP A 277 5.26 -14.67 6.64
CA TRP A 277 3.81 -14.58 6.71
C TRP A 277 3.14 -15.10 5.44
N TRP A 278 1.88 -15.43 5.56
CA TRP A 278 0.97 -15.80 4.49
C TRP A 278 -0.10 -14.73 4.34
N GLU A 279 -0.08 -14.03 3.21
CA GLU A 279 -0.97 -12.94 2.88
C GLU A 279 -2.22 -13.47 2.18
N GLU A 280 -3.37 -13.04 2.66
CA GLU A 280 -4.70 -13.34 2.12
C GLU A 280 -4.87 -14.79 1.62
N PRO A 281 -4.73 -15.81 2.52
CA PRO A 281 -4.73 -17.23 2.14
C PRO A 281 -5.99 -17.67 1.40
N THR A 282 -7.15 -17.23 1.86
CA THR A 282 -8.47 -17.60 1.33
C THR A 282 -9.40 -16.39 1.29
N ARG A 283 -10.63 -16.59 0.85
CA ARG A 283 -11.68 -15.54 0.86
C ARG A 283 -11.82 -14.90 2.24
N LYS A 284 -12.25 -13.65 2.28
CA LYS A 284 -12.36 -12.85 3.52
C LYS A 284 -13.54 -13.29 4.39
N ILE A 285 -13.39 -14.41 5.05
CA ILE A 285 -14.30 -14.90 6.10
C ILE A 285 -13.45 -15.17 7.34
N ILE A 286 -13.77 -14.49 8.44
CA ILE A 286 -13.00 -14.56 9.68
C ILE A 286 -12.87 -16.00 10.18
N ASP A 287 -13.92 -16.79 10.17
CA ASP A 287 -13.92 -18.18 10.64
C ASP A 287 -13.01 -19.09 9.79
N ASP A 288 -12.93 -18.83 8.47
CA ASP A 288 -12.02 -19.54 7.56
C ASP A 288 -10.56 -19.23 7.94
N TYR A 289 -10.23 -17.96 8.18
CA TYR A 289 -8.90 -17.52 8.64
C TYR A 289 -8.53 -18.14 10.00
N LEU A 290 -9.48 -18.14 10.95
CA LEU A 290 -9.27 -18.76 12.27
C LEU A 290 -9.06 -20.28 12.17
N THR A 291 -9.72 -20.92 11.22
CA THR A 291 -9.52 -22.35 10.94
C THR A 291 -8.12 -22.62 10.39
N ILE A 292 -7.67 -21.86 9.40
CA ILE A 292 -6.31 -21.96 8.85
C ILE A 292 -5.27 -21.65 9.92
N LYS A 293 -5.49 -20.62 10.73
CA LYS A 293 -4.57 -20.20 11.78
C LYS A 293 -4.30 -21.29 12.83
N LYS A 294 -5.26 -22.16 13.12
CA LYS A 294 -5.06 -23.31 14.02
C LYS A 294 -4.04 -24.32 13.50
N ALA A 295 -3.82 -24.38 12.18
CA ALA A 295 -2.82 -25.23 11.56
C ALA A 295 -1.43 -24.58 11.50
N LEU A 296 -1.30 -23.30 11.82
CA LEU A 296 -0.06 -22.54 11.81
C LEU A 296 0.46 -22.32 13.24
N ARG A 297 1.78 -22.34 13.40
CA ARG A 297 2.46 -22.11 14.69
C ARG A 297 3.34 -20.87 14.67
N THR A 298 4.13 -20.70 13.62
CA THR A 298 5.11 -19.64 13.47
C THR A 298 4.78 -18.73 12.30
N VAL A 299 4.19 -19.26 11.23
CA VAL A 299 3.76 -18.50 10.06
C VAL A 299 2.64 -17.53 10.48
N LYS A 300 2.82 -16.26 10.20
CA LYS A 300 1.83 -15.21 10.49
C LYS A 300 0.83 -15.12 9.36
N ILE A 301 -0.40 -14.69 9.66
CA ILE A 301 -1.38 -14.33 8.64
C ILE A 301 -1.45 -12.82 8.52
N SER A 302 -1.39 -12.32 7.30
CA SER A 302 -1.55 -10.91 7.00
C SER A 302 -2.73 -10.64 6.05
N GLY A 303 -3.15 -9.38 6.02
CA GLY A 303 -4.17 -8.90 5.13
C GLY A 303 -4.66 -7.52 5.54
N GLY A 304 -5.69 -7.03 4.85
CA GLY A 304 -6.30 -5.74 5.16
C GLY A 304 -6.14 -4.68 4.09
N GLU A 305 -5.47 -4.96 2.97
CA GLU A 305 -5.31 -4.03 1.85
C GLU A 305 -6.66 -3.52 1.30
N THR A 306 -7.68 -4.35 1.31
CA THR A 306 -9.04 -4.01 0.88
C THR A 306 -10.02 -3.77 2.05
N VAL A 307 -9.51 -3.65 3.29
CA VAL A 307 -10.29 -3.25 4.47
C VAL A 307 -10.06 -1.76 4.74
N HIS A 308 -10.88 -0.93 4.12
CA HIS A 308 -10.65 0.51 4.05
C HIS A 308 -11.15 1.29 5.26
N SER A 309 -11.93 0.68 6.15
CA SER A 309 -12.44 1.35 7.34
C SER A 309 -11.77 0.88 8.63
N ARG A 310 -11.63 1.80 9.58
CA ARG A 310 -11.12 1.50 10.93
C ARG A 310 -11.92 0.40 11.59
N ALA A 311 -13.26 0.48 11.55
CA ALA A 311 -14.14 -0.48 12.18
C ALA A 311 -13.94 -1.90 11.61
N GLY A 312 -13.93 -2.03 10.28
CA GLY A 312 -13.68 -3.32 9.63
C GLY A 312 -12.31 -3.90 9.98
N LEU A 313 -11.26 -3.07 9.97
CA LEU A 313 -9.92 -3.56 10.31
C LEU A 313 -9.80 -3.98 11.78
N VAL A 314 -10.47 -3.25 12.69
CA VAL A 314 -10.54 -3.59 14.12
C VAL A 314 -11.18 -4.95 14.31
N GLU A 315 -12.27 -5.26 13.62
CA GLU A 315 -12.94 -6.56 13.67
C GLU A 315 -11.99 -7.71 13.32
N TRP A 316 -11.24 -7.57 12.23
CA TRP A 316 -10.24 -8.56 11.81
C TRP A 316 -9.08 -8.71 12.81
N MET A 317 -8.64 -7.62 13.41
CA MET A 317 -7.60 -7.65 14.43
C MET A 317 -8.08 -8.29 15.73
N ASP A 318 -9.26 -7.93 16.20
CA ASP A 318 -9.82 -8.38 17.48
C ASP A 318 -10.27 -9.84 17.43
N SER A 319 -10.73 -10.32 16.26
CA SER A 319 -10.99 -11.74 16.04
C SER A 319 -9.75 -12.61 16.14
N GLY A 320 -8.56 -12.03 15.97
CA GLY A 320 -7.29 -12.73 15.90
C GLY A 320 -6.95 -13.27 14.52
N ALA A 321 -7.76 -12.99 13.47
CA ALA A 321 -7.54 -13.47 12.12
C ALA A 321 -6.25 -12.89 11.50
N TYR A 322 -5.98 -11.60 11.69
CA TYR A 322 -4.73 -10.97 11.21
C TYR A 322 -3.69 -10.85 12.32
N ASP A 323 -2.45 -11.24 12.04
CA ASP A 323 -1.26 -10.98 12.85
C ASP A 323 -0.54 -9.70 12.39
N ILE A 324 -0.54 -9.43 11.08
CA ILE A 324 0.05 -8.27 10.43
C ILE A 324 -1.05 -7.59 9.64
N VAL A 325 -1.16 -6.27 9.70
CA VAL A 325 -2.17 -5.51 8.96
C VAL A 325 -1.54 -4.68 7.85
N GLN A 326 -2.24 -4.59 6.73
CA GLN A 326 -1.71 -4.05 5.48
C GLN A 326 -2.58 -2.94 4.88
N PRO A 327 -2.85 -1.84 5.64
CA PRO A 327 -3.55 -0.70 5.05
C PRO A 327 -2.69 -0.07 3.95
N GLY A 328 -3.31 0.49 2.92
CA GLY A 328 -2.61 1.15 1.82
C GLY A 328 -3.02 2.61 1.65
N CYS A 329 -2.03 3.52 1.58
CA CYS A 329 -2.31 4.94 1.32
C CYS A 329 -2.89 5.21 -0.07
N ASP A 330 -2.87 4.23 -0.97
CA ASP A 330 -3.44 4.30 -2.31
C ASP A 330 -4.98 4.28 -2.33
N ASP A 331 -5.60 3.61 -1.35
CA ASP A 331 -7.04 3.39 -1.27
C ASP A 331 -7.68 4.04 -0.04
N ALA A 332 -6.95 4.07 1.09
CA ALA A 332 -7.46 4.62 2.33
C ALA A 332 -6.99 6.07 2.61
N GLY A 333 -5.89 6.50 1.97
CA GLY A 333 -5.24 7.78 2.25
C GLY A 333 -4.38 7.75 3.51
N VAL A 334 -3.57 8.77 3.68
CA VAL A 334 -2.63 8.89 4.82
C VAL A 334 -3.39 9.01 6.15
N THR A 335 -4.48 9.80 6.19
CA THR A 335 -5.27 9.98 7.40
C THR A 335 -5.79 8.66 7.95
N GLU A 336 -6.49 7.89 7.13
CA GLU A 336 -7.10 6.63 7.57
C GLU A 336 -6.04 5.59 7.92
N CYS A 337 -4.98 5.47 7.09
CA CYS A 337 -3.86 4.55 7.35
C CYS A 337 -3.14 4.87 8.67
N TRP A 338 -2.99 6.15 9.00
CA TRP A 338 -2.38 6.53 10.27
C TRP A 338 -3.23 6.07 11.46
N TYR A 339 -4.56 6.28 11.43
CA TYR A 339 -5.44 5.80 12.49
C TYR A 339 -5.48 4.28 12.57
N GLN A 340 -5.49 3.60 11.42
CA GLN A 340 -5.42 2.13 11.38
C GLN A 340 -4.10 1.62 11.99
N ALA A 341 -2.98 2.32 11.74
CA ALA A 341 -1.70 2.00 12.35
C ALA A 341 -1.71 2.17 13.87
N GLN A 342 -2.33 3.24 14.39
CA GLN A 342 -2.46 3.43 15.84
C GLN A 342 -3.34 2.35 16.49
N MET A 343 -4.46 1.98 15.85
CA MET A 343 -5.33 0.89 16.32
C MET A 343 -4.63 -0.47 16.33
N ALA A 344 -3.78 -0.72 15.33
CA ALA A 344 -2.93 -1.91 15.28
C ALA A 344 -1.86 -1.89 16.39
N HIS A 345 -1.22 -0.74 16.61
CA HIS A 345 -0.25 -0.56 17.68
C HIS A 345 -0.84 -0.87 19.07
N MET A 346 -2.04 -0.35 19.36
CA MET A 346 -2.75 -0.62 20.61
C MET A 346 -3.05 -2.12 20.83
N ARG A 347 -3.03 -2.93 19.77
CA ARG A 347 -3.25 -4.38 19.77
C ARG A 347 -1.96 -5.19 19.63
N GLY A 348 -0.80 -4.53 19.68
CA GLY A 348 0.51 -5.17 19.51
C GLY A 348 0.73 -5.75 18.11
N LYS A 349 0.00 -5.26 17.10
CA LYS A 349 0.10 -5.75 15.73
C LYS A 349 0.96 -4.84 14.86
N PRO A 350 1.94 -5.39 14.12
CA PRO A 350 2.74 -4.63 13.17
C PRO A 350 1.92 -4.24 11.94
N ILE A 351 2.37 -3.16 11.26
CA ILE A 351 1.83 -2.75 9.96
C ILE A 351 2.86 -2.92 8.85
N CYS A 352 2.36 -3.32 7.69
CA CYS A 352 3.12 -3.52 6.47
C CYS A 352 2.27 -3.01 5.30
N PRO A 353 2.23 -1.70 5.00
CA PRO A 353 1.28 -1.12 4.06
C PRO A 353 1.38 -1.73 2.67
N HIS A 354 0.22 -2.05 2.08
CA HIS A 354 0.10 -2.44 0.67
C HIS A 354 0.61 -1.34 -0.26
N SER A 355 1.38 -1.71 -1.27
CA SER A 355 1.99 -0.76 -2.21
C SER A 355 2.19 -1.36 -3.61
N TRP A 356 1.12 -1.88 -4.22
CA TRP A 356 1.19 -2.44 -5.58
C TRP A 356 1.09 -1.37 -6.69
N GLN A 357 1.04 -0.10 -6.31
CA GLN A 357 0.87 1.03 -7.22
C GLN A 357 2.22 1.67 -7.60
N GLY A 358 2.15 2.89 -8.11
CA GLY A 358 3.33 3.67 -8.41
C GLY A 358 4.01 4.24 -7.15
N ASP A 359 5.23 4.72 -7.32
CA ASP A 359 6.10 5.11 -6.22
C ASP A 359 5.62 6.29 -5.37
N LEU A 360 4.71 7.14 -5.88
CA LEU A 360 4.14 8.20 -5.06
C LEU A 360 3.33 7.65 -3.89
N VAL A 361 2.66 6.50 -4.08
CA VAL A 361 2.02 5.74 -3.00
C VAL A 361 3.08 5.13 -2.08
N GLY A 362 4.12 4.53 -2.63
CA GLY A 362 5.24 3.97 -1.87
C GLY A 362 5.92 5.01 -0.98
N VAL A 363 6.08 6.26 -1.46
CA VAL A 363 6.59 7.38 -0.65
C VAL A 363 5.66 7.70 0.51
N ALA A 364 4.34 7.79 0.28
CA ALA A 364 3.38 8.05 1.35
C ALA A 364 3.38 6.93 2.42
N ASN A 365 3.40 5.68 1.99
CA ASN A 365 3.53 4.51 2.88
C ASN A 365 4.86 4.52 3.66
N ALA A 366 5.96 4.94 3.04
CA ALA A 366 7.25 5.06 3.70
C ALA A 366 7.24 6.15 4.79
N HIS A 367 6.62 7.30 4.54
CA HIS A 367 6.41 8.34 5.55
C HIS A 367 5.56 7.83 6.72
N LEU A 368 4.50 7.08 6.45
CA LEU A 368 3.67 6.45 7.48
C LEU A 368 4.52 5.50 8.34
N LEU A 369 5.24 4.57 7.71
CA LEU A 369 6.10 3.62 8.40
C LEU A 369 7.20 4.31 9.22
N ALA A 370 7.81 5.37 8.68
CA ALA A 370 8.82 6.13 9.42
C ALA A 370 8.28 6.71 10.73
N ALA A 371 6.99 7.03 10.78
CA ALA A 371 6.35 7.76 11.86
C ALA A 371 5.78 6.89 12.98
N VAL A 372 5.41 5.63 12.71
CA VAL A 372 4.65 4.80 13.65
C VAL A 372 5.50 3.79 14.41
N PRO A 373 5.16 3.48 15.67
CA PRO A 373 5.99 2.59 16.52
C PRO A 373 5.94 1.13 16.07
N ASN A 374 4.85 0.68 15.48
CA ASN A 374 4.60 -0.69 15.04
C ASN A 374 4.93 -0.94 13.55
N ARG A 375 5.86 -0.13 12.99
CA ARG A 375 6.38 -0.31 11.63
C ARG A 375 6.99 -1.69 11.44
N PHE A 376 6.77 -2.29 10.26
CA PHE A 376 7.39 -3.56 9.94
C PHE A 376 8.21 -3.47 8.66
N MET A 377 7.60 -3.57 7.49
CA MET A 377 8.30 -3.47 6.21
C MET A 377 7.49 -2.65 5.19
N LEU A 378 8.19 -2.07 4.22
CA LEU A 378 7.59 -1.42 3.05
C LEU A 378 7.52 -2.42 1.90
N GLU A 379 6.38 -2.51 1.24
CA GLU A 379 6.24 -3.23 -0.01
C GLU A 379 6.89 -2.46 -1.16
N ASP A 380 7.82 -3.10 -1.87
CA ASP A 380 8.41 -2.56 -3.08
C ASP A 380 8.01 -3.44 -4.27
N ASN A 381 7.10 -2.94 -5.10
CA ASN A 381 6.61 -3.64 -6.28
C ASN A 381 7.74 -3.78 -7.31
N MET A 382 8.05 -5.02 -7.68
CA MET A 382 9.15 -5.37 -8.59
C MET A 382 8.69 -5.64 -10.02
N THR A 383 7.38 -5.52 -10.31
CA THR A 383 6.90 -5.68 -11.69
C THR A 383 7.44 -4.58 -12.61
N PRO A 384 7.64 -4.85 -13.89
CA PRO A 384 8.08 -3.84 -14.83
C PRO A 384 7.19 -2.60 -14.81
N ASN A 385 7.74 -1.48 -14.37
CA ASN A 385 7.03 -0.20 -14.28
C ASN A 385 7.95 0.98 -14.56
N PRO A 386 8.14 1.37 -15.83
CA PRO A 386 8.96 2.53 -16.19
C PRO A 386 8.48 3.87 -15.59
N LEU A 387 7.20 3.98 -15.21
CA LEU A 387 6.70 5.17 -14.51
C LEU A 387 7.23 5.28 -13.08
N LYS A 388 7.69 4.18 -12.48
CA LYS A 388 8.17 4.13 -11.11
C LYS A 388 9.19 5.23 -10.81
N GLN A 389 10.21 5.39 -11.64
CA GLN A 389 11.21 6.46 -11.55
C GLN A 389 11.02 7.55 -12.61
N GLY A 390 10.24 7.24 -13.65
CA GLY A 390 9.99 8.16 -14.77
C GLY A 390 9.29 9.44 -14.39
N LEU A 391 8.53 9.44 -13.30
CA LEU A 391 7.73 10.57 -12.84
C LEU A 391 8.54 11.66 -12.12
N PHE A 392 9.68 11.32 -11.52
CA PHE A 392 10.35 12.17 -10.54
C PHE A 392 11.61 12.84 -11.07
N LYS A 393 11.91 14.04 -10.58
CA LYS A 393 13.12 14.79 -10.91
C LYS A 393 14.37 14.12 -10.33
N GLU A 394 14.26 13.60 -9.10
CA GLU A 394 15.34 12.94 -8.37
C GLU A 394 15.04 11.46 -8.19
N TRP A 395 16.07 10.63 -8.18
CA TRP A 395 15.92 9.22 -7.87
C TRP A 395 15.72 9.02 -6.37
N PHE A 396 14.79 8.18 -6.01
CA PHE A 396 14.61 7.63 -4.67
C PHE A 396 14.13 6.17 -4.81
N GLY A 397 14.30 5.38 -3.77
CA GLY A 397 13.88 3.98 -3.81
C GLY A 397 14.62 3.12 -2.79
N VAL A 398 14.55 1.81 -2.98
CA VAL A 398 15.19 0.84 -2.11
C VAL A 398 16.65 0.67 -2.52
N LYS A 399 17.53 0.72 -1.53
CA LYS A 399 18.96 0.39 -1.63
C LYS A 399 19.35 -0.50 -0.46
N ASP A 400 20.04 -1.59 -0.75
CA ASP A 400 20.47 -2.56 0.25
C ASP A 400 19.31 -3.03 1.15
N GLY A 401 18.14 -3.28 0.56
CA GLY A 401 16.92 -3.72 1.24
C GLY A 401 16.19 -2.66 2.08
N TYR A 402 16.58 -1.39 1.97
CA TYR A 402 15.96 -0.31 2.72
C TYR A 402 15.57 0.86 1.83
N PHE A 403 14.42 1.42 2.10
CA PHE A 403 13.95 2.69 1.54
C PHE A 403 14.36 3.83 2.48
N THR A 404 15.00 4.87 1.93
CA THR A 404 15.30 6.10 2.69
C THR A 404 14.20 7.12 2.42
N VAL A 405 13.48 7.47 3.47
CA VAL A 405 12.35 8.41 3.38
C VAL A 405 12.84 9.82 3.09
N PRO A 406 12.25 10.51 2.09
CA PRO A 406 12.67 11.88 1.75
C PRO A 406 12.54 12.85 2.92
N GLU A 407 13.50 13.77 3.06
CA GLU A 407 13.57 14.72 4.18
C GLU A 407 13.10 16.14 3.83
N LYS A 408 12.87 16.44 2.54
CA LYS A 408 12.29 17.72 2.13
C LYS A 408 10.85 17.85 2.65
N PRO A 409 10.32 19.09 2.81
CA PRO A 409 8.95 19.31 3.30
C PRO A 409 7.86 18.58 2.49
N GLY A 410 6.83 18.12 3.18
CA GLY A 410 5.74 17.33 2.59
C GLY A 410 6.18 15.89 2.31
N LEU A 411 5.82 15.37 1.15
CA LEU A 411 6.31 14.06 0.66
C LEU A 411 7.79 14.10 0.26
N GLY A 412 8.35 15.29 0.10
CA GLY A 412 9.78 15.46 -0.17
C GLY A 412 10.22 15.05 -1.57
N VAL A 413 9.29 14.82 -2.48
CA VAL A 413 9.56 14.46 -3.89
C VAL A 413 8.97 15.50 -4.84
N GLU A 414 9.57 15.60 -6.02
CA GLU A 414 9.15 16.53 -7.06
C GLU A 414 8.89 15.79 -8.37
N LEU A 415 7.72 16.05 -8.97
CA LEU A 415 7.37 15.53 -10.28
C LEU A 415 8.12 16.28 -11.39
N LYS A 416 8.43 15.60 -12.48
CA LYS A 416 8.92 16.20 -13.72
C LYS A 416 7.82 17.06 -14.33
N GLU A 417 8.22 18.03 -15.12
CA GLU A 417 7.30 18.82 -15.95
C GLU A 417 6.93 18.06 -17.22
N GLY A 418 5.78 18.41 -17.82
CA GLY A 418 5.35 17.82 -19.09
C GLY A 418 4.99 16.32 -19.01
N LEU A 419 4.65 15.80 -17.83
CA LEU A 419 4.35 14.37 -17.68
C LEU A 419 3.15 13.90 -18.52
N ALA A 420 2.13 14.76 -18.68
CA ALA A 420 0.94 14.40 -19.46
C ALA A 420 1.25 14.26 -20.97
N GLU A 421 2.24 14.99 -21.45
CA GLU A 421 2.74 14.91 -22.82
C GLU A 421 3.71 13.72 -22.99
N LEU A 422 4.52 13.43 -21.98
CA LEU A 422 5.48 12.31 -21.99
C LEU A 422 4.79 10.95 -21.84
N TYR A 423 3.73 10.90 -21.05
CA TYR A 423 3.00 9.68 -20.71
C TYR A 423 1.48 9.89 -20.86
N PRO A 424 0.98 10.13 -22.09
CA PRO A 424 -0.43 10.37 -22.30
C PRO A 424 -1.27 9.15 -21.88
N PRO A 425 -2.52 9.36 -21.45
CA PRO A 425 -3.41 8.27 -21.09
C PRO A 425 -3.59 7.29 -22.25
N ILE A 426 -3.53 6.01 -21.96
CA ILE A 426 -3.83 4.93 -22.92
C ILE A 426 -5.20 4.34 -22.53
N PRO A 427 -6.19 4.35 -23.43
CA PRO A 427 -7.53 3.80 -23.16
C PRO A 427 -7.50 2.32 -22.75
N GLY A 428 -8.58 1.88 -22.10
CA GLY A 428 -8.75 0.50 -21.66
C GLY A 428 -8.05 0.18 -20.36
N TYR A 429 -8.22 -1.06 -19.88
CA TYR A 429 -7.58 -1.54 -18.66
C TYR A 429 -6.12 -1.93 -18.90
N TRP A 430 -5.32 -1.95 -17.85
CA TRP A 430 -3.89 -2.27 -17.89
C TRP A 430 -3.58 -3.70 -18.36
N ASN A 431 -4.55 -4.61 -18.24
CA ASN A 431 -4.49 -6.01 -18.70
C ASN A 431 -5.27 -6.26 -20.02
N MET A 432 -5.80 -5.21 -20.64
CA MET A 432 -6.38 -5.33 -21.98
C MET A 432 -5.35 -4.93 -23.02
N PRO A 433 -5.18 -5.71 -24.10
CA PRO A 433 -4.43 -5.26 -25.25
C PRO A 433 -5.04 -3.96 -25.78
N ASP A 434 -4.22 -3.16 -26.43
CA ASP A 434 -4.65 -1.98 -27.18
C ASP A 434 -5.90 -2.35 -28.01
N PRO A 435 -6.92 -1.47 -28.10
CA PRO A 435 -8.10 -1.71 -28.95
C PRO A 435 -7.75 -2.13 -30.38
N ASP A 436 -6.59 -1.72 -30.90
CA ASP A 436 -6.08 -2.09 -32.21
C ASP A 436 -5.31 -3.43 -32.23
N MET A 437 -5.08 -4.06 -31.07
CA MET A 437 -4.57 -5.43 -31.02
C MET A 437 -5.71 -6.45 -31.03
N PRO A 438 -5.56 -7.57 -31.76
CA PRO A 438 -6.53 -8.66 -31.67
C PRO A 438 -6.62 -9.10 -30.20
N ALA A 439 -7.85 -9.16 -29.67
CA ALA A 439 -8.11 -9.62 -28.33
C ALA A 439 -7.38 -10.95 -28.10
N ALA A 440 -6.56 -11.00 -27.05
CA ALA A 440 -6.01 -12.27 -26.62
C ALA A 440 -7.18 -13.22 -26.38
N PRO A 441 -7.12 -14.49 -26.85
CA PRO A 441 -8.22 -15.41 -26.66
C PRO A 441 -8.46 -15.57 -25.17
N THR A 442 -9.51 -14.95 -24.67
CA THR A 442 -10.03 -15.18 -23.33
C THR A 442 -10.56 -16.62 -23.33
N LYS A 443 -9.73 -17.58 -23.03
CA LYS A 443 -10.23 -18.88 -22.66
C LYS A 443 -11.00 -18.68 -21.36
N ALA A 444 -12.32 -18.88 -21.46
CA ALA A 444 -13.14 -19.07 -20.30
C ALA A 444 -12.46 -20.12 -19.40
N ARG A 445 -12.37 -19.83 -18.11
CA ARG A 445 -11.87 -20.78 -17.10
C ARG A 445 -12.47 -22.17 -17.36
N SER A 446 -11.65 -23.14 -17.66
CA SER A 446 -12.06 -24.54 -17.74
C SER A 446 -11.84 -25.19 -16.37
N GLY A 447 -12.76 -25.00 -15.43
CA GLY A 447 -12.76 -25.66 -14.15
C GLY A 447 -13.74 -25.02 -13.16
N PRO A 448 -14.27 -25.76 -12.18
CA PRO A 448 -15.12 -25.19 -11.17
C PRO A 448 -14.35 -24.14 -10.37
N LEU A 449 -14.94 -22.96 -10.24
CA LEU A 449 -14.48 -21.93 -9.33
C LEU A 449 -14.47 -22.51 -7.91
N ALA A 450 -13.45 -22.20 -7.10
CA ALA A 450 -13.55 -22.48 -5.68
C ALA A 450 -14.84 -21.86 -5.12
N PRO A 451 -15.53 -22.51 -4.17
CA PRO A 451 -16.75 -21.95 -3.58
C PRO A 451 -16.51 -20.50 -3.12
N GLY A 452 -17.40 -19.59 -3.53
CA GLY A 452 -17.27 -18.14 -3.29
C GLY A 452 -16.58 -17.35 -4.41
N TRP A 453 -16.05 -17.98 -5.43
CA TRP A 453 -15.59 -17.33 -6.65
C TRP A 453 -16.75 -17.17 -7.64
N GLY A 454 -16.97 -15.97 -8.09
CA GLY A 454 -18.09 -15.64 -9.00
C GLY A 454 -19.16 -14.78 -8.35
N GLU A 455 -19.20 -14.65 -7.06
CA GLU A 455 -20.00 -13.62 -6.39
C GLU A 455 -19.29 -12.28 -6.52
N VAL A 456 -19.97 -11.30 -7.15
CA VAL A 456 -19.51 -9.93 -7.22
C VAL A 456 -19.51 -9.40 -5.78
N ARG A 457 -18.33 -9.14 -5.25
CA ARG A 457 -18.20 -8.45 -3.97
C ARG A 457 -18.36 -6.96 -4.23
N ASP A 458 -19.20 -6.30 -3.46
CA ASP A 458 -19.41 -4.86 -3.55
C ASP A 458 -18.15 -4.03 -3.23
N ASP A 459 -17.15 -4.67 -2.61
CA ASP A 459 -15.88 -4.08 -2.20
C ASP A 459 -14.68 -4.44 -3.11
N TRP A 460 -14.87 -5.24 -4.16
CA TRP A 460 -13.80 -5.63 -5.06
C TRP A 460 -13.85 -4.83 -6.38
N PRO A 461 -12.72 -4.35 -6.91
CA PRO A 461 -12.69 -3.71 -8.22
C PRO A 461 -13.23 -4.71 -9.27
N SER A 462 -14.22 -4.27 -10.04
CA SER A 462 -14.82 -5.06 -11.10
C SER A 462 -13.71 -5.63 -12.00
N ARG A 463 -13.68 -6.94 -12.18
CA ARG A 463 -12.72 -7.56 -13.08
C ARG A 463 -12.89 -6.97 -14.48
N PRO A 464 -11.80 -6.65 -15.20
CA PRO A 464 -11.91 -6.24 -16.58
C PRO A 464 -12.71 -7.30 -17.37
N GLY A 465 -13.77 -6.85 -18.06
CA GLY A 465 -14.64 -7.72 -18.84
C GLY A 465 -15.88 -8.27 -18.13
N GLN A 466 -16.05 -8.08 -16.83
CA GLN A 466 -17.36 -8.32 -16.19
C GLN A 466 -18.13 -7.00 -16.12
N VAL A 467 -19.12 -6.86 -16.99
CA VAL A 467 -20.19 -5.89 -16.83
C VAL A 467 -20.92 -6.26 -15.55
N ALA A 468 -21.01 -5.33 -14.59
CA ALA A 468 -21.84 -5.49 -13.41
C ALA A 468 -23.28 -5.76 -13.86
N THR A 469 -23.67 -7.01 -13.96
CA THR A 469 -25.07 -7.38 -14.09
C THR A 469 -25.67 -7.23 -12.72
N GLY A 470 -26.14 -6.02 -12.42
CA GLY A 470 -26.91 -5.73 -11.23
C GLY A 470 -28.14 -6.63 -11.19
N ARG A 471 -28.05 -7.73 -10.47
CA ARG A 471 -29.24 -8.38 -9.94
C ARG A 471 -29.66 -7.60 -8.71
N ARG A 472 -30.59 -6.68 -8.91
CA ARG A 472 -31.46 -6.25 -7.82
C ARG A 472 -32.19 -7.51 -7.35
N GLY A 473 -31.82 -7.99 -6.18
CA GLY A 473 -32.60 -8.96 -5.44
C GLY A 473 -33.91 -8.31 -5.09
N GLY A 474 -34.99 -8.70 -5.76
CA GLY A 474 -36.34 -8.48 -5.28
C GLY A 474 -36.76 -9.71 -4.47
N GLY A 475 -37.41 -9.45 -3.37
CA GLY A 475 -38.10 -10.42 -2.52
C GLY A 475 -37.70 -10.30 -1.06
#